data_af79c2935974a97fa8fc3fee444c9e26
#
_entry.id   af79c2935974a97fa8fc3fee444c9e26
#
_cell.length_a   1.000
_cell.length_b   1.000
_cell.length_c   1.000
_cell.angle_alpha   90.00
_cell.angle_beta   90.00
_cell.angle_gamma   90.00
#
_symmetry.space_group_name_H-M   'P 1'
#
loop_
_entity.id
_entity.type
_entity.pdbx_description
1 polymer ?
#
loop_
_entity_poly.entity_id
_entity_poly.type
_entity_poly.pdbx_seq_one_letter_code
_entity_poly.pdbx_strand_id
1 'polypeptide(L)'
;MTMKQNLITDIIQGMLPYLNNAQGKRLQEVLQSTFVNYEITENTGNMKESERDYVEIFLAAKRIEGCSEKSLRYYKATIEAMLATLDKNVEYIVTDDIREYLTQYQQKNDLSKVTIDNIRRILSSFFSWLEDEDYILKNPVRRIHKVKTGVNIKETYSDEALELMRDNCQELRDLAMIDMLASTGMRVGEMVLLNQNDIDFNERECIVFGKGSKERVVYFDARTKIHLQNYLDSRNDNNPALFVLVLCQDLVQVKMRNFSPF
;
A
#
# COMPACT_ATOMS: atom_id res chain seq x y z
N MET A 1 -8.03 -5.40 -54.04
CA MET A 1 -8.53 -5.67 -52.68
C MET A 1 -9.08 -4.37 -52.14
N THR A 2 -10.21 -4.41 -51.45
CA THR A 2 -10.71 -3.19 -50.80
C THR A 2 -9.83 -2.89 -49.54
N MET A 3 -9.72 -1.61 -49.16
CA MET A 3 -8.99 -1.17 -47.97
C MET A 3 -9.38 -2.01 -46.73
N LYS A 4 -10.65 -2.32 -46.59
CA LYS A 4 -11.23 -3.20 -45.59
C LYS A 4 -10.62 -4.64 -45.58
N GLN A 5 -10.42 -5.20 -46.80
CA GLN A 5 -9.80 -6.53 -46.90
C GLN A 5 -8.33 -6.52 -46.55
N ASN A 6 -7.59 -5.45 -46.88
CA ASN A 6 -6.20 -5.28 -46.49
C ASN A 6 -6.07 -5.20 -44.94
N LEU A 7 -6.89 -4.37 -44.30
CA LEU A 7 -6.90 -4.23 -42.83
C LEU A 7 -7.18 -5.57 -42.12
N ILE A 8 -8.18 -6.34 -42.60
CA ILE A 8 -8.50 -7.66 -42.05
C ILE A 8 -7.30 -8.61 -42.21
N THR A 9 -6.63 -8.58 -43.36
CA THR A 9 -5.46 -9.41 -43.64
C THR A 9 -4.30 -9.05 -42.72
N ASP A 10 -4.03 -7.76 -42.54
CA ASP A 10 -2.94 -7.26 -41.68
C ASP A 10 -3.17 -7.63 -40.21
N ILE A 11 -4.41 -7.49 -39.72
CA ILE A 11 -4.77 -7.92 -38.37
C ILE A 11 -4.55 -9.44 -38.19
N ILE A 12 -5.01 -10.24 -39.16
CA ILE A 12 -4.83 -11.70 -39.09
C ILE A 12 -3.36 -12.07 -39.14
N GLN A 13 -2.57 -11.47 -40.05
CA GLN A 13 -1.14 -11.72 -40.15
C GLN A 13 -0.39 -11.35 -38.86
N GLY A 14 -0.69 -10.21 -38.27
CA GLY A 14 -0.10 -9.79 -36.98
C GLY A 14 -0.43 -10.73 -35.81
N MET A 15 -1.59 -11.39 -35.88
CA MET A 15 -2.06 -12.31 -34.85
C MET A 15 -1.64 -13.77 -35.05
N LEU A 16 -1.18 -14.14 -36.26
CA LEU A 16 -0.78 -15.54 -36.58
C LEU A 16 0.18 -16.18 -35.58
N PRO A 17 1.21 -15.48 -35.06
CA PRO A 17 2.13 -16.08 -34.09
C PRO A 17 1.46 -16.50 -32.77
N TYR A 18 0.29 -15.96 -32.46
CA TYR A 18 -0.40 -16.12 -31.20
C TYR A 18 -1.66 -17.00 -31.28
N LEU A 19 -2.08 -17.39 -32.49
CA LEU A 19 -3.32 -18.11 -32.75
C LEU A 19 -3.04 -19.47 -33.37
N ASN A 20 -3.84 -20.46 -32.98
CA ASN A 20 -3.92 -21.70 -33.76
C ASN A 20 -4.87 -21.53 -34.95
N ASN A 21 -4.88 -22.50 -35.88
CA ASN A 21 -5.67 -22.43 -37.11
C ASN A 21 -7.19 -22.23 -36.88
N ALA A 22 -7.75 -22.83 -35.83
CA ALA A 22 -9.16 -22.68 -35.48
C ALA A 22 -9.49 -21.28 -34.95
N GLN A 23 -8.58 -20.73 -34.11
CA GLN A 23 -8.70 -19.38 -33.57
C GLN A 23 -8.52 -18.32 -34.67
N GLY A 24 -7.56 -18.52 -35.58
CA GLY A 24 -7.35 -17.64 -36.74
C GLY A 24 -8.57 -17.58 -37.62
N LYS A 25 -9.18 -18.74 -37.96
CA LYS A 25 -10.43 -18.79 -38.71
C LYS A 25 -11.57 -18.06 -38.01
N ARG A 26 -11.72 -18.27 -36.69
CA ARG A 26 -12.75 -17.60 -35.90
C ARG A 26 -12.53 -16.08 -35.85
N LEU A 27 -11.29 -15.62 -35.71
CA LEU A 27 -10.96 -14.19 -35.78
C LEU A 27 -11.36 -13.61 -37.13
N GLN A 28 -11.05 -14.29 -38.23
CA GLN A 28 -11.42 -13.85 -39.55
C GLN A 28 -12.94 -13.71 -39.74
N GLU A 29 -13.73 -14.69 -39.27
CA GLU A 29 -15.20 -14.63 -39.32
C GLU A 29 -15.73 -13.44 -38.49
N VAL A 30 -15.19 -13.21 -37.30
CA VAL A 30 -15.59 -12.10 -36.42
C VAL A 30 -15.28 -10.75 -37.11
N LEU A 31 -14.07 -10.56 -37.62
CA LEU A 31 -13.67 -9.31 -38.27
C LEU A 31 -14.52 -9.04 -39.49
N GLN A 32 -14.78 -10.06 -40.36
CA GLN A 32 -15.64 -9.91 -41.52
C GLN A 32 -17.06 -9.50 -41.15
N SER A 33 -17.65 -10.14 -40.12
CA SER A 33 -19.02 -9.82 -39.70
C SER A 33 -19.08 -8.44 -39.01
N THR A 34 -18.11 -8.09 -38.20
CA THR A 34 -18.08 -6.80 -37.49
C THR A 34 -17.95 -5.63 -38.48
N PHE A 35 -17.05 -5.75 -39.43
CA PHE A 35 -16.80 -4.65 -40.38
C PHE A 35 -17.80 -4.54 -41.52
N VAL A 36 -18.83 -5.41 -41.58
CA VAL A 36 -19.85 -5.33 -42.66
C VAL A 36 -20.48 -3.93 -42.76
N ASN A 37 -20.82 -3.36 -41.61
CA ASN A 37 -21.58 -2.09 -41.54
C ASN A 37 -20.69 -0.85 -41.31
N TYR A 38 -19.36 -0.97 -41.42
CA TYR A 38 -18.44 0.15 -41.21
C TYR A 38 -17.79 0.56 -42.52
N GLU A 39 -17.67 1.85 -42.77
CA GLU A 39 -16.84 2.43 -43.82
C GLU A 39 -15.48 2.78 -43.23
N ILE A 40 -14.40 2.21 -43.78
CA ILE A 40 -13.05 2.36 -43.27
C ILE A 40 -12.30 3.31 -44.23
N THR A 41 -11.83 4.42 -43.65
CA THR A 41 -11.01 5.44 -44.32
C THR A 41 -9.66 5.55 -43.68
N GLU A 42 -8.59 5.80 -44.47
CA GLU A 42 -7.27 6.10 -43.89
C GLU A 42 -7.30 7.40 -43.11
N ASN A 43 -6.90 7.34 -41.86
CA ASN A 43 -6.67 8.53 -41.07
C ASN A 43 -5.19 8.92 -41.19
N THR A 44 -4.91 9.95 -42.02
CA THR A 44 -3.55 10.51 -42.19
C THR A 44 -3.09 11.40 -41.01
N GLY A 45 -3.91 11.52 -39.99
CA GLY A 45 -3.55 12.22 -38.75
C GLY A 45 -2.61 11.38 -37.89
N ASN A 46 -1.44 11.90 -37.62
CA ASN A 46 -0.56 11.38 -36.56
C ASN A 46 -1.30 11.44 -35.20
N MET A 47 -2.04 10.40 -34.87
CA MET A 47 -2.37 10.17 -33.46
C MET A 47 -1.07 9.82 -32.73
N LYS A 48 -0.42 10.83 -32.17
CA LYS A 48 0.40 10.59 -30.97
C LYS A 48 -0.59 10.07 -29.93
N GLU A 49 -0.63 8.77 -29.72
CA GLU A 49 -1.13 8.25 -28.45
C GLU A 49 -0.36 8.99 -27.37
N SER A 50 -1.04 9.90 -26.66
CA SER A 50 -0.50 10.47 -25.45
C SER A 50 -0.30 9.28 -24.52
N GLU A 51 0.94 8.96 -24.17
CA GLU A 51 1.24 7.96 -23.15
C GLU A 51 0.43 8.32 -21.91
N ARG A 52 -0.66 7.59 -21.70
CA ARG A 52 -1.52 7.79 -20.52
C ARG A 52 -0.77 7.27 -19.31
N ASP A 53 -0.59 8.12 -18.34
CA ASP A 53 -0.04 7.70 -17.06
C ASP A 53 -1.12 6.96 -16.24
N TYR A 54 -1.27 5.66 -16.54
CA TYR A 54 -2.22 4.79 -15.85
C TYR A 54 -2.00 4.73 -14.34
N VAL A 55 -0.77 4.96 -13.88
CA VAL A 55 -0.45 4.95 -12.45
C VAL A 55 -1.08 6.15 -11.77
N GLU A 56 -0.90 7.35 -12.32
CA GLU A 56 -1.48 8.57 -11.72
C GLU A 56 -3.01 8.56 -11.80
N ILE A 57 -3.61 8.05 -12.88
CA ILE A 57 -5.07 7.92 -12.99
C ILE A 57 -5.60 6.94 -11.93
N PHE A 58 -4.96 5.78 -11.76
CA PHE A 58 -5.32 4.82 -10.72
C PHE A 58 -5.22 5.42 -9.32
N LEU A 59 -4.14 6.16 -9.03
CA LEU A 59 -3.95 6.79 -7.72
C LEU A 59 -5.00 7.87 -7.46
N ALA A 60 -5.41 8.61 -8.49
CA ALA A 60 -6.50 9.58 -8.38
C ALA A 60 -7.83 8.89 -8.04
N ALA A 61 -8.15 7.78 -8.72
CA ALA A 61 -9.33 6.96 -8.42
C ALA A 61 -9.29 6.45 -6.96
N LYS A 62 -8.16 5.89 -6.52
CA LYS A 62 -8.00 5.40 -5.15
C LYS A 62 -8.05 6.50 -4.08
N ARG A 63 -7.66 7.72 -4.41
CA ARG A 63 -7.81 8.89 -3.52
C ARG A 63 -9.27 9.23 -3.31
N ILE A 64 -10.10 9.21 -4.37
CA ILE A 64 -11.55 9.42 -4.29
C ILE A 64 -12.22 8.32 -3.46
N GLU A 65 -11.73 7.07 -3.56
CA GLU A 65 -12.20 5.94 -2.72
C GLU A 65 -11.80 6.06 -1.23
N GLY A 66 -11.07 7.11 -0.84
CA GLY A 66 -10.68 7.36 0.56
C GLY A 66 -9.39 6.68 1.00
N CYS A 67 -8.54 6.24 0.08
CA CYS A 67 -7.22 5.72 0.42
C CYS A 67 -6.33 6.80 1.04
N SER A 68 -5.62 6.45 2.14
CA SER A 68 -4.67 7.38 2.77
C SER A 68 -3.48 7.68 1.87
N GLU A 69 -2.91 8.89 1.96
CA GLU A 69 -1.71 9.30 1.20
C GLU A 69 -0.50 8.36 1.45
N LYS A 70 -0.41 7.76 2.65
CA LYS A 70 0.62 6.74 2.94
C LYS A 70 0.40 5.48 2.10
N SER A 71 -0.85 5.03 1.95
CA SER A 71 -1.20 3.87 1.12
C SER A 71 -0.98 4.17 -0.36
N LEU A 72 -1.36 5.35 -0.82
CA LEU A 72 -1.17 5.77 -2.22
C LEU A 72 0.32 5.81 -2.60
N ARG A 73 1.18 6.36 -1.73
CA ARG A 73 2.65 6.33 -1.95
C ARG A 73 3.20 4.90 -2.05
N TYR A 74 2.70 3.99 -1.22
CA TYR A 74 3.13 2.59 -1.27
C TYR A 74 2.63 1.90 -2.55
N TYR A 75 1.39 2.19 -2.99
CA TYR A 75 0.84 1.70 -4.26
C TYR A 75 1.70 2.18 -5.43
N LYS A 76 1.93 3.50 -5.50
CA LYS A 76 2.76 4.11 -6.54
C LYS A 76 4.12 3.43 -6.64
N ALA A 77 4.89 3.43 -5.56
CA ALA A 77 6.23 2.83 -5.54
C ALA A 77 6.24 1.35 -5.96
N THR A 78 5.22 0.58 -5.55
CA THR A 78 5.12 -0.85 -5.89
C THR A 78 4.83 -1.06 -7.38
N ILE A 79 3.91 -0.28 -7.95
CA ILE A 79 3.52 -0.40 -9.36
C ILE A 79 4.65 0.11 -10.27
N GLU A 80 5.24 1.26 -9.96
CA GLU A 80 6.37 1.82 -10.73
C GLU A 80 7.59 0.88 -10.72
N ALA A 81 7.90 0.25 -9.58
CA ALA A 81 8.99 -0.73 -9.51
C ALA A 81 8.74 -1.94 -10.41
N MET A 82 7.51 -2.41 -10.50
CA MET A 82 7.14 -3.51 -11.40
C MET A 82 7.26 -3.08 -12.86
N LEU A 83 6.71 -1.93 -13.23
CA LEU A 83 6.75 -1.43 -14.60
C LEU A 83 8.18 -1.18 -15.07
N ALA A 84 9.02 -0.57 -14.23
CA ALA A 84 10.43 -0.34 -14.52
C ALA A 84 11.24 -1.64 -14.68
N THR A 85 10.85 -2.71 -13.97
CA THR A 85 11.53 -4.00 -14.07
C THR A 85 11.12 -4.78 -15.32
N LEU A 86 9.84 -4.73 -15.68
CA LEU A 86 9.33 -5.47 -16.84
C LEU A 86 9.64 -4.77 -18.17
N ASP A 87 9.82 -3.45 -18.16
CA ASP A 87 10.06 -2.60 -19.35
C ASP A 87 9.08 -2.94 -20.50
N LYS A 88 7.80 -3.11 -20.13
CA LYS A 88 6.71 -3.44 -21.04
C LYS A 88 5.55 -2.48 -20.85
N ASN A 89 4.87 -2.14 -21.95
CA ASN A 89 3.59 -1.45 -21.86
C ASN A 89 2.57 -2.32 -21.09
N VAL A 90 1.77 -1.67 -20.25
CA VAL A 90 0.79 -2.31 -19.35
C VAL A 90 -0.14 -3.27 -20.07
N GLU A 91 -0.52 -2.95 -21.29
CA GLU A 91 -1.44 -3.74 -22.15
C GLU A 91 -0.86 -5.10 -22.57
N TYR A 92 0.48 -5.21 -22.61
CA TYR A 92 1.18 -6.42 -23.04
C TYR A 92 1.70 -7.28 -21.88
N ILE A 93 1.46 -6.87 -20.63
CA ILE A 93 1.87 -7.63 -19.45
C ILE A 93 0.97 -8.86 -19.31
N VAL A 94 1.58 -10.04 -19.28
CA VAL A 94 0.89 -11.32 -19.09
C VAL A 94 1.15 -11.93 -17.71
N THR A 95 0.38 -12.96 -17.38
CA THR A 95 0.46 -13.60 -16.05
C THR A 95 1.88 -14.12 -15.71
N ASP A 96 2.60 -14.62 -16.71
CA ASP A 96 3.93 -15.18 -16.49
C ASP A 96 4.98 -14.10 -16.22
N ASP A 97 4.86 -12.91 -16.82
CA ASP A 97 5.69 -11.74 -16.50
C ASP A 97 5.57 -11.37 -15.01
N ILE A 98 4.34 -11.35 -14.49
CA ILE A 98 4.10 -11.03 -13.08
C ILE A 98 4.64 -12.12 -12.15
N ARG A 99 4.51 -13.40 -12.51
CA ARG A 99 5.08 -14.51 -11.74
C ARG A 99 6.60 -14.43 -11.67
N GLU A 100 7.23 -14.17 -12.81
CA GLU A 100 8.68 -14.01 -12.89
C GLU A 100 9.14 -12.82 -12.07
N TYR A 101 8.50 -11.65 -12.23
CA TYR A 101 8.76 -10.46 -11.44
C TYR A 101 8.70 -10.72 -9.93
N LEU A 102 7.60 -11.32 -9.44
CA LEU A 102 7.43 -11.61 -8.02
C LEU A 102 8.51 -12.56 -7.49
N THR A 103 8.90 -13.57 -8.29
CA THR A 103 9.94 -14.53 -7.93
C THR A 103 11.31 -13.87 -7.85
N GLN A 104 11.70 -13.12 -8.87
CA GLN A 104 12.98 -12.41 -8.92
C GLN A 104 13.05 -11.33 -7.82
N TYR A 105 11.96 -10.59 -7.62
CA TYR A 105 11.90 -9.54 -6.61
C TYR A 105 12.04 -10.09 -5.19
N GLN A 106 11.45 -11.27 -4.92
CA GLN A 106 11.60 -11.97 -3.66
C GLN A 106 13.04 -12.39 -3.42
N GLN A 107 13.69 -13.02 -4.41
CA GLN A 107 15.05 -13.52 -4.30
C GLN A 107 16.08 -12.41 -4.15
N LYS A 108 15.96 -11.36 -4.96
CA LYS A 108 16.90 -10.23 -4.97
C LYS A 108 16.91 -9.45 -3.65
N ASN A 109 15.76 -9.33 -2.98
CA ASN A 109 15.59 -8.49 -1.79
C ASN A 109 15.38 -9.31 -0.50
N ASP A 110 15.51 -10.64 -0.55
CA ASP A 110 15.28 -11.56 0.58
C ASP A 110 13.97 -11.28 1.33
N LEU A 111 12.88 -11.12 0.58
CA LEU A 111 11.61 -10.68 1.13
C LEU A 111 10.79 -11.84 1.69
N SER A 112 10.09 -11.54 2.79
CA SER A 112 9.14 -12.47 3.37
C SER A 112 7.98 -12.78 2.42
N LYS A 113 7.41 -13.99 2.54
CA LYS A 113 6.20 -14.38 1.79
C LYS A 113 5.02 -13.42 2.03
N VAL A 114 4.94 -12.82 3.22
CA VAL A 114 3.90 -11.83 3.56
C VAL A 114 4.08 -10.56 2.72
N THR A 115 5.31 -10.08 2.58
CA THR A 115 5.63 -8.90 1.75
C THR A 115 5.28 -9.15 0.29
N ILE A 116 5.63 -10.33 -0.25
CA ILE A 116 5.29 -10.71 -1.64
C ILE A 116 3.77 -10.79 -1.84
N ASP A 117 3.01 -11.34 -0.88
CA ASP A 117 1.54 -11.34 -0.99
C ASP A 117 0.96 -9.92 -0.96
N ASN A 118 1.54 -9.01 -0.18
CA ASN A 118 1.13 -7.61 -0.18
C ASN A 118 1.38 -6.93 -1.54
N ILE A 119 2.57 -7.15 -2.13
CA ILE A 119 2.88 -6.67 -3.48
C ILE A 119 1.89 -7.23 -4.49
N ARG A 120 1.68 -8.55 -4.49
CA ARG A 120 0.69 -9.22 -5.37
C ARG A 120 -0.71 -8.58 -5.24
N ARG A 121 -1.15 -8.26 -4.01
CA ARG A 121 -2.46 -7.63 -3.76
C ARG A 121 -2.56 -6.24 -4.36
N ILE A 122 -1.49 -5.45 -4.27
CA ILE A 122 -1.42 -4.12 -4.88
C ILE A 122 -1.50 -4.22 -6.40
N LEU A 123 -0.67 -5.09 -7.00
CA LEU A 123 -0.71 -5.33 -8.44
C LEU A 123 -2.07 -5.87 -8.90
N SER A 124 -2.69 -6.76 -8.12
CA SER A 124 -4.05 -7.25 -8.41
C SER A 124 -5.07 -6.12 -8.40
N SER A 125 -4.97 -5.17 -7.47
CA SER A 125 -5.85 -4.00 -7.41
C SER A 125 -5.66 -3.08 -8.62
N PHE A 126 -4.42 -2.84 -9.03
CA PHE A 126 -4.11 -2.01 -10.19
C PHE A 126 -4.64 -2.63 -11.49
N PHE A 127 -4.32 -3.90 -11.74
CA PHE A 127 -4.78 -4.58 -12.95
C PHE A 127 -6.28 -4.88 -12.96
N SER A 128 -6.95 -5.02 -11.80
CA SER A 128 -8.40 -5.09 -11.74
C SER A 128 -9.03 -3.77 -12.15
N TRP A 129 -8.50 -2.66 -11.66
CA TRP A 129 -8.96 -1.34 -12.05
C TRP A 129 -8.76 -1.09 -13.56
N LEU A 130 -7.62 -1.46 -14.13
CA LEU A 130 -7.40 -1.36 -15.58
C LEU A 130 -8.39 -2.20 -16.40
N GLU A 131 -8.75 -3.39 -15.91
CA GLU A 131 -9.77 -4.24 -16.54
C GLU A 131 -11.18 -3.64 -16.40
N ASP A 132 -11.51 -3.08 -15.23
CA ASP A 132 -12.80 -2.46 -14.94
C ASP A 132 -13.04 -1.16 -15.76
N GLU A 133 -11.95 -0.45 -16.10
CA GLU A 133 -11.96 0.76 -16.96
C GLU A 133 -11.74 0.45 -18.45
N ASP A 134 -11.77 -0.81 -18.83
CA ASP A 134 -11.58 -1.28 -20.23
C ASP A 134 -10.22 -0.91 -20.85
N TYR A 135 -9.20 -0.57 -20.06
CA TYR A 135 -7.84 -0.34 -20.55
C TYR A 135 -7.12 -1.62 -20.93
N ILE A 136 -7.48 -2.74 -20.31
CA ILE A 136 -6.98 -4.08 -20.63
C ILE A 136 -8.15 -5.07 -20.70
N LEU A 137 -8.04 -6.07 -21.56
CA LEU A 137 -9.07 -7.09 -21.72
C LEU A 137 -9.16 -8.06 -20.56
N LYS A 138 -8.06 -8.29 -19.84
CA LYS A 138 -7.98 -9.31 -18.79
C LYS A 138 -6.87 -9.03 -17.80
N ASN A 139 -7.22 -9.08 -16.53
CA ASN A 139 -6.27 -8.92 -15.43
C ASN A 139 -5.26 -10.09 -15.38
N PRO A 140 -3.95 -9.82 -15.61
CA PRO A 140 -2.92 -10.86 -15.60
C PRO A 140 -2.65 -11.46 -14.21
N VAL A 141 -3.01 -10.73 -13.12
CA VAL A 141 -2.79 -11.18 -11.73
C VAL A 141 -3.89 -12.13 -11.24
N ARG A 142 -5.04 -12.17 -11.92
CA ARG A 142 -6.21 -12.98 -11.50
C ARG A 142 -5.89 -14.45 -11.26
N ARG A 143 -4.93 -15.03 -12.00
CA ARG A 143 -4.51 -16.44 -11.86
C ARG A 143 -3.38 -16.66 -10.84
N ILE A 144 -2.93 -15.58 -10.19
CA ILE A 144 -1.89 -15.66 -9.15
C ILE A 144 -2.58 -15.66 -7.79
N HIS A 145 -2.69 -16.84 -7.20
CA HIS A 145 -3.37 -17.02 -5.93
C HIS A 145 -2.56 -16.46 -4.76
N LYS A 146 -3.23 -16.29 -3.63
CA LYS A 146 -2.62 -15.86 -2.37
C LYS A 146 -1.41 -16.75 -2.02
N VAL A 147 -0.31 -16.12 -1.65
CA VAL A 147 0.88 -16.82 -1.16
C VAL A 147 0.55 -17.44 0.21
N LYS A 148 0.76 -18.76 0.34
CA LYS A 148 0.57 -19.42 1.64
C LYS A 148 1.67 -18.99 2.60
N THR A 149 1.28 -18.31 3.67
CA THR A 149 2.16 -17.90 4.77
C THR A 149 1.84 -18.76 5.99
N GLY A 150 2.86 -19.23 6.68
CA GLY A 150 2.67 -19.86 7.99
C GLY A 150 2.11 -18.86 9.00
N VAL A 151 1.38 -19.35 9.99
CA VAL A 151 0.99 -18.54 11.15
C VAL A 151 2.15 -18.63 12.15
N ASN A 152 2.92 -17.55 12.28
CA ASN A 152 3.92 -17.45 13.33
C ASN A 152 3.28 -16.73 14.52
N ILE A 153 3.29 -17.39 15.66
CA ILE A 153 2.93 -16.76 16.94
C ILE A 153 4.08 -15.80 17.26
N LYS A 154 3.77 -14.52 17.35
CA LYS A 154 4.75 -13.52 17.77
C LYS A 154 4.89 -13.64 19.29
N GLU A 155 6.12 -13.72 19.74
CA GLU A 155 6.42 -13.61 21.15
C GLU A 155 5.98 -12.22 21.66
N THR A 156 5.35 -12.20 22.81
CA THR A 156 4.98 -10.99 23.54
C THR A 156 5.92 -10.85 24.75
N TYR A 157 6.10 -9.63 25.21
CA TYR A 157 6.84 -9.41 26.47
C TYR A 157 6.09 -10.07 27.63
N SER A 158 6.84 -10.76 28.50
CA SER A 158 6.31 -11.22 29.79
C SER A 158 6.18 -10.04 30.76
N ASP A 159 5.41 -10.26 31.83
CA ASP A 159 5.25 -9.23 32.86
C ASP A 159 6.61 -8.89 33.52
N GLU A 160 7.49 -9.89 33.76
CA GLU A 160 8.82 -9.69 34.24
C GLU A 160 9.70 -8.87 33.29
N ALA A 161 9.60 -9.13 31.98
CA ALA A 161 10.33 -8.36 30.98
C ALA A 161 9.87 -6.89 30.96
N LEU A 162 8.58 -6.65 31.17
CA LEU A 162 8.02 -5.30 31.25
C LEU A 162 8.53 -4.57 32.52
N GLU A 163 8.59 -5.25 33.69
CA GLU A 163 9.15 -4.66 34.90
C GLU A 163 10.66 -4.37 34.75
N LEU A 164 11.42 -5.27 34.13
CA LEU A 164 12.83 -5.01 33.82
C LEU A 164 13.03 -3.81 32.90
N MET A 165 12.13 -3.61 31.93
CA MET A 165 12.17 -2.41 31.07
C MET A 165 11.93 -1.14 31.90
N ARG A 166 10.99 -1.15 32.85
CA ARG A 166 10.69 -0.04 33.74
C ARG A 166 11.89 0.29 34.64
N ASP A 167 12.46 -0.72 35.27
CA ASP A 167 13.57 -0.58 36.22
C ASP A 167 14.85 -0.05 35.54
N ASN A 168 15.06 -0.35 34.28
CA ASN A 168 16.20 0.13 33.53
C ASN A 168 15.94 1.47 32.80
N CYS A 169 14.72 2.04 32.90
CA CYS A 169 14.37 3.28 32.24
C CYS A 169 14.86 4.47 33.06
N GLN A 170 15.81 5.25 32.55
CA GLN A 170 16.38 6.42 33.24
C GLN A 170 15.59 7.71 32.96
N GLU A 171 14.92 7.78 31.85
CA GLU A 171 14.18 8.98 31.41
C GLU A 171 12.70 8.88 31.80
N LEU A 172 12.20 9.88 32.54
CA LEU A 172 10.77 9.96 32.91
C LEU A 172 9.83 9.86 31.73
N ARG A 173 10.21 10.45 30.60
CA ARG A 173 9.47 10.38 29.35
C ARG A 173 9.30 8.94 28.88
N ASP A 174 10.39 8.22 28.79
CA ASP A 174 10.42 6.86 28.23
C ASP A 174 9.67 5.89 29.14
N LEU A 175 9.78 6.07 30.47
CA LEU A 175 9.01 5.33 31.46
C LEU A 175 7.49 5.58 31.27
N ALA A 176 7.08 6.83 31.13
CA ALA A 176 5.69 7.18 30.90
C ALA A 176 5.16 6.62 29.56
N MET A 177 5.99 6.57 28.51
CA MET A 177 5.64 5.96 27.23
C MET A 177 5.45 4.45 27.32
N ILE A 178 6.34 3.74 28.02
CA ILE A 178 6.25 2.28 28.28
C ILE A 178 4.93 1.98 28.98
N ASP A 179 4.64 2.68 30.08
CA ASP A 179 3.43 2.45 30.85
C ASP A 179 2.15 2.78 30.06
N MET A 180 2.17 3.89 29.33
CA MET A 180 1.01 4.27 28.51
C MET A 180 0.70 3.21 27.43
N LEU A 181 1.72 2.66 26.78
CA LEU A 181 1.55 1.60 25.79
C LEU A 181 1.10 0.28 26.43
N ALA A 182 1.71 -0.10 27.56
CA ALA A 182 1.40 -1.35 28.24
C ALA A 182 -0.02 -1.35 28.82
N SER A 183 -0.41 -0.26 29.47
CA SER A 183 -1.70 -0.14 30.14
C SER A 183 -2.87 -0.02 29.18
N THR A 184 -2.72 0.76 28.08
CA THR A 184 -3.82 1.08 27.17
C THR A 184 -3.92 0.14 25.98
N GLY A 185 -2.82 -0.52 25.60
CA GLY A 185 -2.75 -1.29 24.36
C GLY A 185 -2.91 -0.45 23.09
N MET A 186 -2.74 0.89 23.17
CA MET A 186 -2.78 1.74 21.99
C MET A 186 -1.59 1.51 21.07
N ARG A 187 -1.74 1.83 19.80
CA ARG A 187 -0.60 1.75 18.87
C ARG A 187 0.33 2.94 19.10
N VAL A 188 1.64 2.72 18.88
CA VAL A 188 2.63 3.80 18.94
C VAL A 188 2.22 4.98 18.04
N GLY A 189 1.70 4.71 16.82
CA GLY A 189 1.23 5.75 15.92
C GLY A 189 0.02 6.55 16.41
N GLU A 190 -0.77 6.01 17.35
CA GLU A 190 -1.87 6.71 18.03
C GLU A 190 -1.33 7.56 19.17
N MET A 191 -0.41 7.00 19.97
CA MET A 191 0.20 7.70 21.11
C MET A 191 0.95 8.97 20.69
N VAL A 192 1.72 8.93 19.61
CA VAL A 192 2.51 10.10 19.16
C VAL A 192 1.66 11.25 18.61
N LEU A 193 0.38 11.04 18.39
CA LEU A 193 -0.55 12.08 17.95
C LEU A 193 -1.28 12.76 19.12
N LEU A 194 -1.15 12.23 20.35
CA LEU A 194 -1.82 12.78 21.54
C LEU A 194 -1.18 14.10 21.97
N ASN A 195 -2.04 15.01 22.40
CA ASN A 195 -1.67 16.23 23.09
C ASN A 195 -1.94 16.09 24.60
N GLN A 196 -1.36 16.96 25.40
CA GLN A 196 -1.56 16.98 26.86
C GLN A 196 -3.05 17.12 27.22
N ASN A 197 -3.80 17.92 26.47
CA ASN A 197 -5.22 18.18 26.71
C ASN A 197 -6.15 17.00 26.30
N ASP A 198 -5.61 15.99 25.62
CA ASP A 198 -6.37 14.79 25.25
C ASP A 198 -6.45 13.78 26.39
N ILE A 199 -5.74 14.03 27.51
CA ILE A 199 -5.66 13.13 28.67
C ILE A 199 -6.61 13.58 29.77
N ASP A 200 -7.57 12.75 30.10
CA ASP A 200 -8.38 12.91 31.30
C ASP A 200 -7.71 12.16 32.49
N PHE A 201 -7.05 12.91 33.37
CA PHE A 201 -6.40 12.34 34.54
C PHE A 201 -7.38 11.93 35.65
N ASN A 202 -8.63 12.44 35.66
CA ASN A 202 -9.62 12.08 36.67
C ASN A 202 -10.20 10.70 36.36
N GLU A 203 -10.71 10.55 35.14
CA GLU A 203 -11.27 9.27 34.67
C GLU A 203 -10.18 8.29 34.19
N ARG A 204 -8.94 8.75 34.04
CA ARG A 204 -7.79 7.98 33.55
C ARG A 204 -8.05 7.39 32.15
N GLU A 205 -8.49 8.25 31.26
CA GLU A 205 -8.80 7.86 29.89
C GLU A 205 -8.28 8.87 28.86
N CYS A 206 -8.21 8.45 27.62
CA CYS A 206 -8.03 9.34 26.48
C CYS A 206 -8.67 8.75 25.22
N ILE A 207 -8.98 9.62 24.25
CA ILE A 207 -9.51 9.20 22.96
C ILE A 207 -8.37 9.06 21.97
N VAL A 208 -8.29 7.93 21.30
CA VAL A 208 -7.31 7.66 20.25
C VAL A 208 -7.99 7.41 18.91
N PHE A 209 -7.32 7.86 17.82
CA PHE A 209 -7.79 7.71 16.46
C PHE A 209 -7.11 6.53 15.78
N GLY A 210 -7.87 5.49 15.50
CA GLY A 210 -7.42 4.29 14.82
C GLY A 210 -7.44 4.39 13.30
N LYS A 211 -7.14 3.27 12.64
CA LYS A 211 -7.21 3.17 11.18
C LYS A 211 -8.61 3.48 10.66
N GLY A 212 -8.71 4.36 9.67
CA GLY A 212 -9.98 4.78 9.08
C GLY A 212 -10.73 5.82 9.93
N SER A 213 -10.00 6.65 10.67
CA SER A 213 -10.55 7.71 11.54
C SER A 213 -11.55 7.21 12.57
N LYS A 214 -11.43 5.95 13.00
CA LYS A 214 -12.28 5.41 14.06
C LYS A 214 -11.73 5.81 15.42
N GLU A 215 -12.57 6.47 16.19
CA GLU A 215 -12.29 6.86 17.56
C GLU A 215 -12.54 5.68 18.52
N ARG A 216 -11.73 5.57 19.56
CA ARG A 216 -12.00 4.74 20.71
C ARG A 216 -11.41 5.34 21.97
N VAL A 217 -12.13 5.18 23.06
CA VAL A 217 -11.62 5.49 24.41
C VAL A 217 -10.68 4.37 24.83
N VAL A 218 -9.57 4.74 25.44
CA VAL A 218 -8.62 3.82 26.09
C VAL A 218 -8.39 4.28 27.51
N TYR A 219 -8.23 3.31 28.43
CA TYR A 219 -8.07 3.54 29.86
C TYR A 219 -6.66 3.19 30.28
N PHE A 220 -6.10 3.98 31.21
CA PHE A 220 -4.79 3.73 31.79
C PHE A 220 -4.84 3.56 33.30
N ASP A 221 -3.91 2.79 33.85
CA ASP A 221 -3.89 2.47 35.27
C ASP A 221 -3.31 3.60 36.13
N ALA A 222 -3.34 3.41 37.47
CA ALA A 222 -2.84 4.39 38.40
C ALA A 222 -1.32 4.63 38.32
N ARG A 223 -0.55 3.60 37.94
CA ARG A 223 0.92 3.69 37.76
C ARG A 223 1.21 4.61 36.58
N THR A 224 0.55 4.38 35.44
CA THR A 224 0.66 5.21 34.23
C THR A 224 0.32 6.66 34.53
N LYS A 225 -0.75 6.93 35.31
CA LYS A 225 -1.11 8.29 35.75
C LYS A 225 0.05 8.96 36.45
N ILE A 226 0.64 8.29 37.44
CA ILE A 226 1.74 8.86 38.27
C ILE A 226 2.96 9.15 37.39
N HIS A 227 3.39 8.21 36.56
CA HIS A 227 4.58 8.38 35.72
C HIS A 227 4.36 9.45 34.65
N LEU A 228 3.16 9.51 34.09
CA LEU A 228 2.83 10.53 33.10
C LEU A 228 2.81 11.93 33.73
N GLN A 229 2.24 12.08 34.93
CA GLN A 229 2.27 13.36 35.67
C GLN A 229 3.71 13.76 36.02
N ASN A 230 4.53 12.86 36.54
CA ASN A 230 5.94 13.13 36.84
C ASN A 230 6.71 13.60 35.60
N TYR A 231 6.46 12.97 34.45
CA TYR A 231 7.06 13.41 33.20
C TYR A 231 6.58 14.80 32.79
N LEU A 232 5.27 15.08 32.82
CA LEU A 232 4.73 16.39 32.47
C LEU A 232 5.22 17.50 33.40
N ASP A 233 5.33 17.22 34.72
CA ASP A 233 5.85 18.18 35.71
C ASP A 233 7.34 18.46 35.50
N SER A 234 8.09 17.52 34.91
CA SER A 234 9.50 17.70 34.57
C SER A 234 9.75 18.52 33.31
N ARG A 235 8.70 18.78 32.51
CA ARG A 235 8.82 19.56 31.28
C ARG A 235 8.92 21.05 31.54
N ASN A 236 9.81 21.70 30.80
CA ASN A 236 10.03 23.14 30.84
C ASN A 236 9.67 23.82 29.49
N ASP A 237 8.72 23.26 28.77
CA ASP A 237 8.31 23.74 27.45
C ASP A 237 6.80 23.95 27.35
N ASN A 238 6.35 24.68 26.33
CA ASN A 238 4.93 24.95 26.06
C ASN A 238 4.38 24.14 24.86
N ASN A 239 5.07 23.09 24.43
CA ASN A 239 4.61 22.27 23.31
C ASN A 239 3.35 21.50 23.72
N PRO A 240 2.25 21.57 22.94
CA PRO A 240 1.01 20.89 23.28
C PRO A 240 1.09 19.35 23.18
N ALA A 241 2.06 18.81 22.43
CA ALA A 241 2.20 17.35 22.28
C ALA A 241 2.42 16.66 23.61
N LEU A 242 1.78 15.50 23.82
CA LEU A 242 1.94 14.72 25.06
C LEU A 242 3.40 14.30 25.27
N PHE A 243 4.05 13.79 24.22
CA PHE A 243 5.45 13.39 24.26
C PHE A 243 6.30 14.20 23.29
N VAL A 244 7.42 14.73 23.77
CA VAL A 244 8.37 15.53 23.00
C VAL A 244 9.76 14.93 23.04
N LEU A 245 10.53 15.08 21.95
CA LEU A 245 11.96 14.82 21.89
C LEU A 245 12.71 16.12 22.07
N VAL A 246 13.63 16.16 23.01
CA VAL A 246 14.59 17.26 23.14
C VAL A 246 15.79 16.92 22.24
N LEU A 247 15.77 17.41 21.00
CA LEU A 247 16.97 17.43 20.16
C LEU A 247 17.63 18.79 20.43
N CYS A 248 18.93 18.79 20.74
CA CYS A 248 19.73 19.99 21.08
C CYS A 248 19.21 21.27 20.37
N GLN A 249 18.54 22.14 21.15
CA GLN A 249 17.97 23.45 20.83
C GLN A 249 16.58 23.56 20.21
N ASP A 250 15.95 22.49 19.64
CA ASP A 250 14.58 22.59 19.15
C ASP A 250 13.71 21.43 19.63
N LEU A 251 12.56 21.74 20.23
CA LEU A 251 11.54 20.77 20.64
C LEU A 251 10.80 20.24 19.41
N VAL A 252 11.00 18.98 19.08
CA VAL A 252 10.29 18.30 17.98
C VAL A 252 9.34 17.26 18.58
N GLN A 253 8.09 17.30 18.15
CA GLN A 253 7.13 16.23 18.42
C GLN A 253 7.77 14.87 18.03
N VAL A 254 7.65 13.87 18.89
CA VAL A 254 8.23 12.53 18.65
C VAL A 254 7.66 11.93 17.37
N LYS A 255 8.26 12.27 16.22
CA LYS A 255 8.07 11.48 15.01
C LYS A 255 9.01 10.27 15.15
N MET A 256 8.48 9.16 15.62
CA MET A 256 9.21 7.89 15.63
C MET A 256 9.58 7.49 14.20
N ARG A 257 10.75 7.97 13.73
CA ARG A 257 11.43 7.35 12.60
C ARG A 257 12.30 6.24 13.20
N ASN A 258 11.97 5.00 12.88
CA ASN A 258 12.75 3.79 13.18
C ASN A 258 12.80 3.34 14.66
N PHE A 259 11.68 2.86 15.19
CA PHE A 259 11.79 1.69 16.04
C PHE A 259 11.89 0.48 15.11
N SER A 260 13.11 0.06 14.81
CA SER A 260 13.36 -1.31 14.37
C SER A 260 13.21 -2.17 15.62
N PRO A 261 12.30 -3.14 15.64
CA PRO A 261 12.40 -4.17 16.67
C PRO A 261 13.68 -4.96 16.35
N PHE A 262 14.47 -5.19 17.37
CA PHE A 262 15.63 -6.08 17.36
C PHE A 262 15.32 -7.41 16.70
#